data_77ccf49a5298a4e4c6c3b59aed78886f
#
_entry.id   77ccf49a5298a4e4c6c3b59aed78886f
#
_cell.length_a   1.000
_cell.length_b   1.000
_cell.length_c   1.000
_cell.angle_alpha   90.00
_cell.angle_beta   90.00
_cell.angle_gamma   90.00
#
_symmetry.space_group_name_H-M   'P 1'
#
loop_
_entity.id
_entity.type
_entity.pdbx_description
1 polymer ?
#
loop_
_entity_poly.entity_id
_entity_poly.type
_entity_poly.pdbx_seq_one_letter_code
_entity_poly.pdbx_strand_id
1 'polypeptide(L)'
;MTFSPSSKARLTGHDLGRFPGATLFDRLARAVCRAGCLPRKELYEAWEVARRIRRRLRGGRIVDVAGGHGLLGHVLLLLDDSSPVAVVADPAIPPSARTLHDALVDAWPRLGGRIVFEPASLDAIGLTNSDLVVSIHACGDLTDRVIARAADARARVAVLPCCHDKARCEVGPLAGWLDTDVAIDVMRAVGLEARGYQVQTFVIPAAITPKNRLLVADLPATGVGYPARNDRTGTTISQPAKKP
;
A
#
# COMPACT_ATOMS: atom_id res chain seq x y z
N MET A 1 -13.94 -26.64 -7.89
CA MET A 1 -13.75 -25.16 -8.03
C MET A 1 -12.31 -24.83 -7.77
N THR A 2 -11.65 -24.11 -8.67
CA THR A 2 -10.25 -23.69 -8.53
C THR A 2 -10.13 -22.66 -7.39
N PHE A 3 -9.11 -22.80 -6.53
CA PHE A 3 -8.85 -21.89 -5.43
C PHE A 3 -8.20 -20.57 -5.94
N SER A 4 -9.05 -19.63 -6.38
CA SER A 4 -8.56 -18.34 -6.94
C SER A 4 -8.17 -17.35 -5.84
N PRO A 5 -7.00 -16.69 -5.92
CA PRO A 5 -6.61 -15.64 -5.00
C PRO A 5 -7.51 -14.39 -5.09
N SER A 6 -8.20 -14.15 -6.20
CA SER A 6 -9.13 -13.01 -6.38
C SER A 6 -10.51 -13.23 -5.78
N SER A 7 -10.77 -14.39 -5.19
CA SER A 7 -12.09 -14.74 -4.67
C SER A 7 -12.51 -13.83 -3.51
N LYS A 8 -13.74 -13.33 -3.57
CA LYS A 8 -14.39 -12.60 -2.49
C LYS A 8 -14.97 -13.51 -1.40
N ALA A 9 -14.91 -14.85 -1.59
CA ALA A 9 -15.34 -15.80 -0.56
C ALA A 9 -14.43 -15.67 0.66
N ARG A 10 -15.03 -15.69 1.84
CA ARG A 10 -14.30 -15.66 3.12
C ARG A 10 -13.46 -16.91 3.27
N LEU A 11 -12.27 -16.74 3.81
CA LEU A 11 -11.45 -17.82 4.33
C LEU A 11 -12.01 -18.27 5.68
N THR A 12 -12.14 -19.58 5.86
CA THR A 12 -12.70 -20.17 7.06
C THR A 12 -11.85 -21.37 7.53
N GLY A 13 -12.20 -21.97 8.66
CA GLY A 13 -11.54 -23.18 9.16
C GLY A 13 -11.46 -24.32 8.15
N HIS A 14 -12.41 -24.40 7.20
CA HIS A 14 -12.40 -25.39 6.12
C HIS A 14 -11.23 -25.20 5.12
N ASP A 15 -10.65 -24.01 5.06
CA ASP A 15 -9.54 -23.71 4.16
C ASP A 15 -8.16 -23.98 4.78
N LEU A 16 -8.06 -24.35 6.05
CA LEU A 16 -6.78 -24.55 6.76
C LEU A 16 -5.85 -25.51 6.01
N GLY A 17 -6.38 -26.61 5.49
CA GLY A 17 -5.61 -27.62 4.75
C GLY A 17 -5.01 -27.13 3.44
N ARG A 18 -5.41 -25.95 2.95
CA ARG A 18 -4.86 -25.33 1.74
C ARG A 18 -3.52 -24.61 1.98
N PHE A 19 -3.16 -24.41 3.24
CA PHE A 19 -1.94 -23.73 3.67
C PHE A 19 -1.09 -24.65 4.56
N PRO A 20 -0.59 -25.79 4.03
CA PRO A 20 0.08 -26.81 4.84
C PRO A 20 1.51 -26.44 5.23
N GLY A 21 2.11 -25.45 4.56
CA GLY A 21 3.52 -25.10 4.71
C GLY A 21 3.84 -24.38 6.03
N ALA A 22 5.14 -24.24 6.30
CA ALA A 22 5.68 -23.54 7.47
C ALA A 22 6.06 -22.08 7.16
N THR A 23 5.83 -21.60 5.93
CA THR A 23 6.16 -20.23 5.56
C THR A 23 5.37 -19.22 6.39
N LEU A 24 5.89 -17.99 6.48
CA LEU A 24 5.16 -16.90 7.15
C LEU A 24 3.78 -16.68 6.53
N PHE A 25 3.68 -16.78 5.19
CA PHE A 25 2.41 -16.67 4.49
C PHE A 25 1.42 -17.78 4.88
N ASP A 26 1.86 -19.06 4.91
CA ASP A 26 0.96 -20.16 5.29
C ASP A 26 0.48 -20.02 6.74
N ARG A 27 1.36 -19.59 7.63
CA ARG A 27 0.99 -19.32 9.03
C ARG A 27 -0.01 -18.17 9.14
N LEU A 28 0.20 -17.08 8.40
CA LEU A 28 -0.72 -15.94 8.30
C LEU A 28 -2.08 -16.38 7.77
N ALA A 29 -2.08 -17.11 6.66
CA ALA A 29 -3.30 -17.60 6.04
C ALA A 29 -4.11 -18.49 7.00
N ARG A 30 -3.44 -19.37 7.77
CA ARG A 30 -4.13 -20.18 8.77
C ARG A 30 -4.72 -19.33 9.92
N ALA A 31 -4.04 -18.27 10.37
CA ALA A 31 -4.60 -17.36 11.37
C ALA A 31 -5.85 -16.64 10.83
N VAL A 32 -5.78 -16.15 9.58
CA VAL A 32 -6.93 -15.55 8.89
C VAL A 32 -8.08 -16.55 8.72
N CYS A 33 -7.79 -17.81 8.38
CA CYS A 33 -8.80 -18.87 8.31
C CYS A 33 -9.48 -19.12 9.65
N ARG A 34 -8.73 -19.09 10.77
CA ARG A 34 -9.31 -19.23 12.12
C ARG A 34 -10.21 -18.06 12.49
N ALA A 35 -9.81 -16.85 12.12
CA ALA A 35 -10.64 -15.66 12.31
C ALA A 35 -11.95 -15.70 11.50
N GLY A 36 -11.95 -16.30 10.31
CA GLY A 36 -13.16 -16.56 9.52
C GLY A 36 -13.87 -15.31 8.98
N CYS A 37 -13.25 -14.16 9.02
CA CYS A 37 -13.91 -12.87 8.73
C CYS A 37 -13.47 -12.20 7.41
N LEU A 38 -12.32 -12.56 6.84
CA LEU A 38 -11.76 -11.90 5.67
C LEU A 38 -11.99 -12.65 4.36
N PRO A 39 -12.27 -11.92 3.26
CA PRO A 39 -12.19 -12.47 1.92
C PRO A 39 -10.78 -12.94 1.60
N ARG A 40 -10.69 -14.00 0.80
CA ARG A 40 -9.41 -14.52 0.32
C ARG A 40 -8.60 -13.45 -0.41
N LYS A 41 -9.24 -12.65 -1.24
CA LYS A 41 -8.62 -11.55 -1.98
C LYS A 41 -7.85 -10.62 -1.07
N GLU A 42 -8.43 -10.19 0.05
CA GLU A 42 -7.79 -9.27 0.99
C GLU A 42 -6.50 -9.83 1.60
N LEU A 43 -6.47 -11.14 1.90
CA LEU A 43 -5.24 -11.79 2.37
C LEU A 43 -4.09 -11.66 1.35
N TYR A 44 -4.37 -11.99 0.09
CA TYR A 44 -3.35 -11.95 -0.96
C TYR A 44 -2.94 -10.51 -1.30
N GLU A 45 -3.89 -9.56 -1.33
CA GLU A 45 -3.58 -8.14 -1.55
C GLU A 45 -2.69 -7.59 -0.44
N ALA A 46 -3.10 -7.74 0.82
CA ALA A 46 -2.32 -7.24 1.96
C ALA A 46 -0.91 -7.85 1.99
N TRP A 47 -0.77 -9.15 1.72
CA TRP A 47 0.53 -9.82 1.65
C TRP A 47 1.42 -9.26 0.56
N GLU A 48 0.92 -9.16 -0.67
CA GLU A 48 1.71 -8.71 -1.82
C GLU A 48 2.09 -7.23 -1.71
N VAL A 49 1.20 -6.40 -1.19
CA VAL A 49 1.46 -4.98 -0.94
C VAL A 49 2.50 -4.82 0.16
N ALA A 50 2.30 -5.45 1.31
CA ALA A 50 3.20 -5.33 2.45
C ALA A 50 4.64 -5.78 2.10
N ARG A 51 4.81 -6.87 1.35
CA ARG A 51 6.12 -7.34 0.90
C ARG A 51 6.86 -6.32 0.04
N ARG A 52 6.14 -5.60 -0.84
CA ARG A 52 6.74 -4.56 -1.69
C ARG A 52 7.10 -3.33 -0.88
N ILE A 53 6.20 -2.90 0.01
CA ILE A 53 6.45 -1.78 0.92
C ILE A 53 7.72 -2.05 1.75
N ARG A 54 7.82 -3.21 2.40
CA ARG A 54 8.94 -3.53 3.31
C ARG A 54 10.30 -3.72 2.64
N ARG A 55 10.34 -3.88 1.33
CA ARG A 55 11.60 -3.84 0.57
C ARG A 55 12.19 -2.43 0.50
N ARG A 56 11.38 -1.40 0.72
CA ARG A 56 11.74 0.01 0.53
C ARG A 56 11.61 0.83 1.80
N LEU A 57 10.50 0.67 2.50
CA LEU A 57 10.13 1.48 3.65
C LEU A 57 10.11 0.64 4.93
N ARG A 58 10.94 1.04 5.89
CA ARG A 58 11.08 0.39 7.21
C ARG A 58 10.97 1.41 8.32
N GLY A 59 10.61 0.94 9.52
CA GLY A 59 10.51 1.78 10.71
C GLY A 59 9.36 2.78 10.69
N GLY A 60 9.27 3.57 11.75
CA GLY A 60 8.23 4.56 11.98
C GLY A 60 6.87 3.97 12.36
N ARG A 61 5.97 4.83 12.85
CA ARG A 61 4.58 4.45 13.09
C ARG A 61 3.90 4.19 11.74
N ILE A 62 3.18 3.08 11.63
CA ILE A 62 2.34 2.79 10.47
C ILE A 62 0.96 3.41 10.71
N VAL A 63 0.40 4.09 9.70
CA VAL A 63 -0.98 4.59 9.71
C VAL A 63 -1.70 3.95 8.52
N ASP A 64 -2.52 2.94 8.81
CA ASP A 64 -3.30 2.16 7.83
C ASP A 64 -4.67 2.83 7.66
N VAL A 65 -4.80 3.66 6.62
CA VAL A 65 -5.98 4.49 6.36
C VAL A 65 -7.02 3.71 5.57
N ALA A 66 -8.28 3.80 5.97
CA ALA A 66 -9.38 2.96 5.50
C ALA A 66 -9.01 1.47 5.65
N GLY A 67 -8.36 1.16 6.78
CA GLY A 67 -7.75 -0.14 7.04
C GLY A 67 -8.74 -1.25 7.39
N GLY A 68 -10.00 -0.93 7.67
CA GLY A 68 -11.05 -1.89 8.00
C GLY A 68 -10.62 -2.87 9.10
N HIS A 69 -10.35 -4.12 8.73
CA HIS A 69 -9.85 -5.14 9.66
C HIS A 69 -8.38 -4.97 10.08
N GLY A 70 -7.64 -4.05 9.45
CA GLY A 70 -6.24 -3.76 9.77
C GLY A 70 -5.24 -4.84 9.34
N LEU A 71 -5.60 -5.72 8.40
CA LEU A 71 -4.70 -6.81 8.00
C LEU A 71 -3.39 -6.28 7.43
N LEU A 72 -3.39 -5.19 6.66
CA LEU A 72 -2.16 -4.61 6.11
C LEU A 72 -1.22 -4.16 7.23
N GLY A 73 -1.72 -3.45 8.24
CA GLY A 73 -0.94 -3.02 9.40
C GLY A 73 -0.31 -4.21 10.14
N HIS A 74 -1.07 -5.29 10.39
CA HIS A 74 -0.54 -6.51 11.00
C HIS A 74 0.57 -7.16 10.15
N VAL A 75 0.37 -7.30 8.84
CA VAL A 75 1.37 -7.92 7.95
C VAL A 75 2.63 -7.09 7.87
N LEU A 76 2.54 -5.77 7.85
CA LEU A 76 3.69 -4.88 7.89
C LEU A 76 4.52 -5.07 9.17
N LEU A 77 3.88 -5.20 10.35
CA LEU A 77 4.56 -5.50 11.61
C LEU A 77 5.14 -6.93 11.65
N LEU A 78 4.51 -7.88 10.95
CA LEU A 78 5.06 -9.25 10.86
C LEU A 78 6.29 -9.34 9.98
N LEU A 79 6.36 -8.56 8.90
CA LEU A 79 7.47 -8.58 7.96
C LEU A 79 8.68 -7.78 8.42
N ASP A 80 8.49 -6.81 9.31
CA ASP A 80 9.56 -5.93 9.79
C ASP A 80 9.26 -5.42 11.20
N ASP A 81 10.18 -5.68 12.12
CA ASP A 81 10.01 -5.37 13.54
C ASP A 81 10.45 -3.94 13.92
N SER A 82 10.98 -3.18 12.97
CA SER A 82 11.47 -1.80 13.21
C SER A 82 10.36 -0.76 13.39
N SER A 83 9.11 -1.05 13.00
CA SER A 83 7.95 -0.20 13.27
C SER A 83 7.38 -0.48 14.66
N PRO A 84 7.22 0.52 15.53
CA PRO A 84 6.76 0.28 16.90
C PRO A 84 5.28 -0.12 16.98
N VAL A 85 4.43 0.48 16.14
CA VAL A 85 2.97 0.37 16.19
C VAL A 85 2.36 0.58 14.81
N ALA A 86 1.21 -0.03 14.59
CA ALA A 86 0.32 0.29 13.47
C ALA A 86 -1.02 0.80 14.00
N VAL A 87 -1.42 1.99 13.54
CA VAL A 87 -2.72 2.59 13.79
C VAL A 87 -3.60 2.30 12.59
N VAL A 88 -4.69 1.58 12.83
CA VAL A 88 -5.72 1.29 11.82
C VAL A 88 -6.79 2.37 11.94
N ALA A 89 -6.77 3.32 11.02
CA ALA A 89 -7.68 4.45 10.99
C ALA A 89 -8.82 4.19 10.00
N ASP A 90 -10.01 4.00 10.51
CA ASP A 90 -11.20 3.78 9.69
C ASP A 90 -12.44 4.28 10.47
N PRO A 91 -13.31 5.13 9.89
CA PRO A 91 -14.52 5.59 10.56
C PRO A 91 -15.47 4.45 10.95
N ALA A 92 -15.41 3.32 10.26
CA ALA A 92 -16.30 2.18 10.43
C ALA A 92 -15.50 0.87 10.60
N ILE A 93 -14.73 0.78 11.69
CA ILE A 93 -13.98 -0.45 12.02
C ILE A 93 -14.96 -1.61 12.22
N PRO A 94 -14.84 -2.71 11.44
CA PRO A 94 -15.73 -3.84 11.57
C PRO A 94 -15.57 -4.50 12.95
N PRO A 95 -16.67 -4.94 13.60
CA PRO A 95 -16.56 -5.66 14.89
C PRO A 95 -15.65 -6.90 14.81
N SER A 96 -15.63 -7.57 13.67
CA SER A 96 -14.75 -8.73 13.41
C SER A 96 -13.26 -8.38 13.28
N ALA A 97 -12.88 -7.10 13.25
CA ALA A 97 -11.48 -6.69 13.29
C ALA A 97 -10.78 -7.20 14.57
N ARG A 98 -11.50 -7.19 15.70
CA ARG A 98 -10.99 -7.77 16.96
C ARG A 98 -10.75 -9.28 16.83
N THR A 99 -11.68 -10.02 16.23
CA THR A 99 -11.52 -11.47 16.00
C THR A 99 -10.28 -11.78 15.15
N LEU A 100 -10.02 -10.97 14.12
CA LEU A 100 -8.79 -11.09 13.33
C LEU A 100 -7.56 -10.79 14.16
N HIS A 101 -7.58 -9.69 14.93
CA HIS A 101 -6.47 -9.29 15.79
C HIS A 101 -6.10 -10.39 16.78
N ASP A 102 -7.10 -10.92 17.49
CA ASP A 102 -6.90 -11.95 18.50
C ASP A 102 -6.29 -13.21 17.87
N ALA A 103 -6.80 -13.67 16.72
CA ALA A 103 -6.23 -14.82 15.99
C ALA A 103 -4.79 -14.59 15.52
N LEU A 104 -4.42 -13.35 15.21
CA LEU A 104 -3.05 -12.99 14.83
C LEU A 104 -2.13 -12.86 16.04
N VAL A 105 -2.62 -12.34 17.17
CA VAL A 105 -1.87 -12.26 18.43
C VAL A 105 -1.61 -13.67 19.00
N ASP A 106 -2.59 -14.58 18.92
CA ASP A 106 -2.41 -15.98 19.29
C ASP A 106 -1.28 -16.66 18.50
N ALA A 107 -1.20 -16.36 17.19
CA ALA A 107 -0.16 -16.90 16.33
C ALA A 107 1.20 -16.17 16.49
N TRP A 108 1.19 -14.90 16.86
CA TRP A 108 2.36 -14.03 17.08
C TRP A 108 2.15 -13.08 18.26
N PRO A 109 2.45 -13.51 19.51
CA PRO A 109 2.24 -12.69 20.73
C PRO A 109 2.90 -11.31 20.67
N ARG A 110 3.97 -11.15 19.88
CA ARG A 110 4.64 -9.86 19.69
C ARG A 110 3.79 -8.77 19.02
N LEU A 111 2.64 -9.11 18.46
CA LEU A 111 1.67 -8.15 17.92
C LEU A 111 0.78 -7.55 19.02
N GLY A 112 0.71 -8.17 20.18
CA GLY A 112 -0.06 -7.67 21.32
C GLY A 112 0.38 -6.25 21.71
N GLY A 113 -0.60 -5.34 21.80
CA GLY A 113 -0.37 -3.92 22.10
C GLY A 113 0.27 -3.08 20.97
N ARG A 114 0.56 -3.68 19.81
CA ARG A 114 1.18 -2.97 18.67
C ARG A 114 0.19 -2.62 17.55
N ILE A 115 -1.06 -2.99 17.69
CA ILE A 115 -2.15 -2.58 16.78
C ILE A 115 -3.13 -1.72 17.57
N VAL A 116 -3.37 -0.52 17.08
CA VAL A 116 -4.34 0.41 17.66
C VAL A 116 -5.45 0.64 16.63
N PHE A 117 -6.69 0.33 16.99
CA PHE A 117 -7.84 0.63 16.16
C PHE A 117 -8.39 2.00 16.53
N GLU A 118 -8.34 2.93 15.58
CA GLU A 118 -8.79 4.31 15.74
C GLU A 118 -10.05 4.53 14.88
N PRO A 119 -11.25 4.59 15.46
CA PRO A 119 -12.49 4.84 14.72
C PRO A 119 -12.59 6.32 14.32
N ALA A 120 -11.74 6.72 13.37
CA ALA A 120 -11.56 8.09 12.95
C ALA A 120 -11.38 8.21 11.44
N SER A 121 -11.82 9.35 10.90
CA SER A 121 -11.52 9.71 9.51
C SER A 121 -10.05 10.12 9.37
N LEU A 122 -9.55 10.10 8.13
CA LEU A 122 -8.19 10.56 7.81
C LEU A 122 -7.89 11.96 8.38
N ASP A 123 -8.87 12.86 8.38
CA ASP A 123 -8.67 14.25 8.80
C ASP A 123 -8.46 14.41 10.31
N ALA A 124 -8.97 13.46 11.09
CA ALA A 124 -8.80 13.42 12.54
C ALA A 124 -7.45 12.80 12.99
N ILE A 125 -6.72 12.14 12.06
CA ILE A 125 -5.44 11.52 12.40
C ILE A 125 -4.30 12.54 12.24
N GLY A 126 -3.58 12.79 13.31
CA GLY A 126 -2.33 13.55 13.28
C GLY A 126 -1.22 12.74 12.61
N LEU A 127 -0.68 13.27 11.51
CA LEU A 127 0.45 12.68 10.80
C LEU A 127 1.73 13.45 11.07
N THR A 128 2.86 12.74 11.05
CA THR A 128 4.21 13.29 11.22
C THR A 128 5.14 12.78 10.13
N ASN A 129 6.29 13.41 9.98
CA ASN A 129 7.31 13.01 9.00
C ASN A 129 7.97 11.64 9.29
N SER A 130 7.80 11.11 10.50
CA SER A 130 8.29 9.77 10.86
C SER A 130 7.32 8.66 10.48
N ASP A 131 6.10 8.98 10.06
CA ASP A 131 5.06 8.00 9.77
C ASP A 131 5.26 7.32 8.42
N LEU A 132 4.71 6.13 8.33
CA LEU A 132 4.45 5.41 7.10
C LEU A 132 2.93 5.31 6.91
N VAL A 133 2.38 6.15 6.03
CA VAL A 133 0.96 6.15 5.71
C VAL A 133 0.71 5.12 4.62
N VAL A 134 -0.20 4.19 4.87
CA VAL A 134 -0.53 3.13 3.91
C VAL A 134 -2.04 3.05 3.70
N SER A 135 -2.46 2.63 2.49
CA SER A 135 -3.85 2.29 2.21
C SER A 135 -3.97 1.39 0.99
N ILE A 136 -4.83 0.36 1.08
CA ILE A 136 -5.18 -0.51 -0.04
C ILE A 136 -6.67 -0.44 -0.41
N HIS A 137 -7.47 0.32 0.34
CA HIS A 137 -8.92 0.43 0.15
C HIS A 137 -9.45 1.88 0.20
N ALA A 138 -8.57 2.87 0.07
CA ALA A 138 -8.99 4.24 -0.12
C ALA A 138 -9.63 4.41 -1.51
N CYS A 139 -10.95 4.33 -1.57
CA CYS A 139 -11.70 4.42 -2.81
C CYS A 139 -11.89 5.87 -3.28
N GLY A 140 -11.96 6.06 -4.60
CA GLY A 140 -12.24 7.35 -5.22
C GLY A 140 -11.17 8.41 -4.91
N ASP A 141 -11.62 9.59 -4.54
CA ASP A 141 -10.82 10.74 -4.17
C ASP A 141 -10.11 10.59 -2.81
N LEU A 142 -10.52 9.61 -2.00
CA LEU A 142 -9.84 9.34 -0.71
C LEU A 142 -8.36 8.98 -0.92
N THR A 143 -8.01 8.28 -2.00
CA THR A 143 -6.60 8.03 -2.33
C THR A 143 -5.82 9.32 -2.50
N ASP A 144 -6.38 10.31 -3.21
CA ASP A 144 -5.73 11.60 -3.43
C ASP A 144 -5.56 12.38 -2.12
N ARG A 145 -6.57 12.32 -1.24
CA ARG A 145 -6.50 12.91 0.10
C ARG A 145 -5.46 12.25 0.98
N VAL A 146 -5.34 10.91 0.93
CA VAL A 146 -4.28 10.17 1.66
C VAL A 146 -2.90 10.62 1.20
N ILE A 147 -2.69 10.71 -0.12
CA ILE A 147 -1.43 11.19 -0.72
C ILE A 147 -1.14 12.63 -0.29
N ALA A 148 -2.13 13.53 -0.41
CA ALA A 148 -1.98 14.94 -0.06
C ALA A 148 -1.61 15.11 1.42
N ARG A 149 -2.37 14.48 2.33
CA ARG A 149 -2.13 14.55 3.77
C ARG A 149 -0.77 13.98 4.19
N ALA A 150 -0.38 12.84 3.59
CA ALA A 150 0.95 12.28 3.82
C ALA A 150 2.05 13.25 3.35
N ALA A 151 1.87 13.84 2.16
CA ALA A 151 2.83 14.78 1.61
C ALA A 151 2.91 16.11 2.38
N ASP A 152 1.80 16.61 2.92
CA ASP A 152 1.77 17.80 3.79
C ASP A 152 2.52 17.56 5.10
N ALA A 153 2.39 16.36 5.67
CA ALA A 153 3.12 15.94 6.85
C ALA A 153 4.57 15.51 6.55
N ARG A 154 4.98 15.50 5.27
CA ARG A 154 6.27 14.94 4.80
C ARG A 154 6.47 13.48 5.24
N ALA A 155 5.38 12.74 5.38
CA ALA A 155 5.37 11.32 5.73
C ALA A 155 5.65 10.44 4.51
N ARG A 156 6.16 9.25 4.73
CA ARG A 156 6.26 8.22 3.69
C ARG A 156 4.88 7.69 3.35
N VAL A 157 4.63 7.36 2.09
CA VAL A 157 3.30 6.92 1.68
C VAL A 157 3.36 5.72 0.74
N ALA A 158 2.42 4.78 0.92
CA ALA A 158 2.22 3.69 -0.01
C ALA A 158 0.72 3.41 -0.19
N VAL A 159 0.24 3.46 -1.44
CA VAL A 159 -1.17 3.27 -1.76
C VAL A 159 -1.36 2.31 -2.91
N LEU A 160 -2.37 1.42 -2.79
CA LEU A 160 -2.87 0.60 -3.89
C LEU A 160 -4.28 1.10 -4.25
N PRO A 161 -4.43 2.01 -5.24
CA PRO A 161 -5.72 2.55 -5.63
C PRO A 161 -6.64 1.44 -6.18
N CYS A 162 -7.76 1.20 -5.52
CA CYS A 162 -8.70 0.15 -5.93
C CYS A 162 -9.83 0.67 -6.84
N CYS A 163 -10.24 1.92 -6.65
CA CYS A 163 -11.31 2.58 -7.41
C CYS A 163 -10.87 4.00 -7.76
N HIS A 164 -11.11 4.41 -9.00
CA HIS A 164 -10.80 5.75 -9.47
C HIS A 164 -12.13 6.51 -9.67
N ASP A 165 -12.28 7.65 -9.01
CA ASP A 165 -13.38 8.57 -9.29
C ASP A 165 -13.01 9.44 -10.50
N LYS A 166 -13.48 9.02 -11.67
CA LYS A 166 -13.17 9.67 -12.95
C LYS A 166 -13.71 11.09 -13.07
N ALA A 167 -14.65 11.47 -12.20
CA ALA A 167 -15.20 12.82 -12.17
C ALA A 167 -14.42 13.77 -11.26
N ARG A 168 -13.73 13.24 -10.24
CA ARG A 168 -13.03 14.02 -9.23
C ARG A 168 -11.52 13.94 -9.29
N CYS A 169 -10.99 12.81 -9.80
CA CYS A 169 -9.55 12.62 -9.88
C CYS A 169 -8.98 13.29 -11.12
N GLU A 170 -7.81 13.90 -10.97
CA GLU A 170 -7.15 14.62 -12.04
C GLU A 170 -6.49 13.65 -13.04
N VAL A 171 -6.72 13.87 -14.32
CA VAL A 171 -6.08 13.14 -15.44
C VAL A 171 -5.04 14.01 -16.18
N GLY A 172 -5.00 15.32 -15.89
CA GLY A 172 -4.08 16.27 -16.50
C GLY A 172 -4.12 16.23 -18.04
N PRO A 173 -2.96 16.47 -18.69
CA PRO A 173 -2.85 16.45 -20.16
C PRO A 173 -2.90 15.02 -20.76
N LEU A 174 -3.07 13.99 -19.94
CA LEU A 174 -3.05 12.58 -20.39
C LEU A 174 -4.43 12.07 -20.85
N ALA A 175 -5.47 12.93 -20.74
CA ALA A 175 -6.81 12.61 -21.21
C ALA A 175 -6.79 12.27 -22.71
N GLY A 176 -7.35 11.10 -23.04
CA GLY A 176 -7.38 10.59 -24.41
C GLY A 176 -6.09 9.89 -24.89
N TRP A 177 -4.98 9.98 -24.15
CA TRP A 177 -3.74 9.25 -24.43
C TRP A 177 -3.65 7.93 -23.71
N LEU A 178 -4.05 7.93 -22.45
CA LEU A 178 -4.00 6.75 -21.58
C LEU A 178 -5.43 6.38 -21.14
N ASP A 179 -5.57 5.11 -20.76
CA ASP A 179 -6.74 4.72 -19.95
C ASP A 179 -6.85 5.65 -18.75
N THR A 180 -8.06 6.10 -18.44
CA THR A 180 -8.31 7.10 -17.39
C THR A 180 -7.74 6.69 -16.03
N ASP A 181 -7.88 5.41 -15.64
CA ASP A 181 -7.35 4.92 -14.37
C ASP A 181 -5.81 4.95 -14.35
N VAL A 182 -5.18 4.73 -15.51
CA VAL A 182 -3.72 4.84 -15.66
C VAL A 182 -3.29 6.30 -15.58
N ALA A 183 -4.00 7.19 -16.29
CA ALA A 183 -3.70 8.62 -16.28
C ALA A 183 -3.76 9.20 -14.85
N ILE A 184 -4.79 8.86 -14.07
CA ILE A 184 -4.94 9.27 -12.67
C ILE A 184 -3.73 8.78 -11.84
N ASP A 185 -3.34 7.50 -11.96
CA ASP A 185 -2.21 6.97 -11.18
C ASP A 185 -0.86 7.60 -11.60
N VAL A 186 -0.70 7.95 -12.88
CA VAL A 186 0.47 8.71 -13.36
C VAL A 186 0.50 10.10 -12.74
N MET A 187 -0.64 10.81 -12.73
CA MET A 187 -0.72 12.14 -12.12
C MET A 187 -0.40 12.12 -10.63
N ARG A 188 -0.85 11.11 -9.90
CA ARG A 188 -0.49 10.89 -8.48
C ARG A 188 1.02 10.73 -8.28
N ALA A 189 1.65 9.93 -9.13
CA ALA A 189 3.10 9.71 -9.07
C ALA A 189 3.86 10.99 -9.36
N VAL A 190 3.53 11.68 -10.46
CA VAL A 190 4.15 12.94 -10.86
C VAL A 190 3.93 14.04 -9.81
N GLY A 191 2.71 14.12 -9.24
CA GLY A 191 2.40 15.06 -8.17
C GLY A 191 3.25 14.87 -6.92
N LEU A 192 3.56 13.63 -6.54
CA LEU A 192 4.49 13.33 -5.43
C LEU A 192 5.94 13.67 -5.80
N GLU A 193 6.40 13.37 -7.03
CA GLU A 193 7.74 13.76 -7.49
C GLU A 193 7.91 15.30 -7.47
N ALA A 194 6.90 16.06 -7.91
CA ALA A 194 6.89 17.51 -7.85
C ALA A 194 6.99 18.07 -6.42
N ARG A 195 6.58 17.28 -5.41
CA ARG A 195 6.73 17.61 -3.97
C ARG A 195 8.04 17.09 -3.36
N GLY A 196 8.95 16.60 -4.18
CA GLY A 196 10.28 16.16 -3.77
C GLY A 196 10.39 14.72 -3.30
N TYR A 197 9.35 13.90 -3.53
CA TYR A 197 9.39 12.48 -3.21
C TYR A 197 10.15 11.67 -4.26
N GLN A 198 10.82 10.63 -3.81
CA GLN A 198 11.27 9.54 -4.66
C GLN A 198 10.14 8.53 -4.79
N VAL A 199 9.56 8.44 -5.99
CA VAL A 199 8.42 7.59 -6.27
C VAL A 199 8.88 6.28 -6.93
N GLN A 200 8.33 5.16 -6.46
CA GLN A 200 8.49 3.84 -7.04
C GLN A 200 7.12 3.23 -7.27
N THR A 201 6.94 2.64 -8.43
CA THR A 201 5.71 1.98 -8.82
C THR A 201 5.93 0.47 -8.93
N PHE A 202 4.95 -0.30 -8.48
CA PHE A 202 4.95 -1.75 -8.57
C PHE A 202 3.61 -2.25 -9.08
N VAL A 203 3.63 -3.46 -9.63
CA VAL A 203 2.42 -4.18 -10.00
C VAL A 203 2.34 -5.44 -9.14
N ILE A 204 1.23 -5.64 -8.43
CA ILE A 204 0.95 -6.91 -7.78
C ILE A 204 0.32 -7.88 -8.78
N PRO A 205 0.32 -9.21 -8.55
CA PRO A 205 -0.19 -10.16 -9.53
C PRO A 205 -1.65 -9.88 -9.93
N ALA A 206 -1.90 -9.78 -11.24
CA ALA A 206 -3.24 -9.54 -11.79
C ALA A 206 -4.24 -10.65 -11.42
N ALA A 207 -3.76 -11.85 -11.12
CA ALA A 207 -4.59 -12.95 -10.61
C ALA A 207 -5.25 -12.66 -9.25
N ILE A 208 -4.75 -11.67 -8.50
CA ILE A 208 -5.31 -11.23 -7.22
C ILE A 208 -6.34 -10.12 -7.45
N THR A 209 -5.98 -9.12 -8.24
CA THR A 209 -6.82 -7.96 -8.53
C THR A 209 -6.41 -7.30 -9.85
N PRO A 210 -7.37 -6.85 -10.68
CA PRO A 210 -7.04 -6.04 -11.86
C PRO A 210 -6.60 -4.62 -11.48
N LYS A 211 -6.96 -4.13 -10.30
CA LYS A 211 -6.53 -2.84 -9.74
C LYS A 211 -5.23 -3.05 -8.94
N ASN A 212 -4.14 -3.26 -9.64
CA ASN A 212 -2.92 -3.85 -9.13
C ASN A 212 -1.69 -2.93 -9.13
N ARG A 213 -1.87 -1.63 -9.39
CA ARG A 213 -0.80 -0.63 -9.39
C ARG A 213 -0.57 -0.09 -7.98
N LEU A 214 0.60 -0.36 -7.42
CA LEU A 214 1.02 0.10 -6.12
C LEU A 214 2.00 1.26 -6.29
N LEU A 215 1.74 2.38 -5.65
CA LEU A 215 2.60 3.53 -5.56
C LEU A 215 3.25 3.57 -4.18
N VAL A 216 4.57 3.72 -4.13
CA VAL A 216 5.37 3.81 -2.90
C VAL A 216 6.26 5.04 -3.02
N ALA A 217 6.21 5.94 -2.06
CA ALA A 217 6.98 7.17 -2.09
C ALA A 217 7.64 7.47 -0.74
N ASP A 218 8.88 7.94 -0.81
CA ASP A 218 9.71 8.35 0.32
C ASP A 218 10.41 9.67 0.01
N LEU A 219 10.75 10.41 1.02
CA LEU A 219 11.61 11.58 0.87
C LEU A 219 13.08 11.16 0.92
N PRO A 220 13.94 11.77 0.08
CA PRO A 220 15.37 11.50 0.17
C PRO A 220 15.88 11.83 1.56
N ALA A 221 16.79 11.01 2.09
CA ALA A 221 17.46 11.32 3.34
C ALA A 221 18.12 12.70 3.23
N THR A 222 17.86 13.58 4.18
CA THR A 222 18.47 14.93 4.21
C THR A 222 20.00 14.77 4.22
N GLY A 223 20.66 15.20 3.14
CA GLY A 223 22.11 15.14 3.00
C GLY A 223 22.66 14.36 1.81
N VAL A 224 21.84 13.59 1.09
CA VAL A 224 22.25 12.95 -0.17
C VAL A 224 21.63 13.73 -1.31
N GLY A 225 22.44 14.60 -1.96
CA GLY A 225 22.06 15.23 -3.21
C GLY A 225 21.65 14.16 -4.21
N TYR A 226 20.58 14.41 -4.95
CA TYR A 226 20.08 13.56 -6.01
C TYR A 226 21.25 13.21 -6.96
N PRO A 227 21.64 11.95 -7.16
CA PRO A 227 22.48 11.65 -8.30
C PRO A 227 21.64 12.02 -9.53
N ALA A 228 22.15 12.99 -10.33
CA ALA A 228 21.55 13.34 -11.59
C ALA A 228 21.21 12.04 -12.33
N ARG A 229 19.98 11.92 -12.84
CA ARG A 229 19.57 10.79 -13.68
C ARG A 229 20.68 10.59 -14.71
N ASN A 230 21.37 9.45 -14.66
CA ASN A 230 22.28 9.07 -15.71
C ASN A 230 21.45 8.98 -16.99
N ASP A 231 21.63 9.98 -17.84
CA ASP A 231 21.13 10.01 -19.20
C ASP A 231 21.77 8.85 -19.95
N ARG A 232 21.09 7.71 -19.96
CA ARG A 232 21.47 6.55 -20.80
C ARG A 232 20.98 6.75 -22.23
N THR A 233 21.17 7.93 -22.78
CA THR A 233 21.05 8.16 -24.22
C THR A 233 22.25 8.97 -24.69
N GLY A 234 23.43 8.31 -24.66
CA GLY A 234 24.57 8.75 -25.44
C GLY A 234 24.30 8.57 -26.93
N THR A 235 23.50 9.44 -27.52
CA THR A 235 23.48 9.66 -28.98
C THR A 235 24.00 11.07 -29.24
N THR A 236 25.30 11.16 -29.42
CA THR A 236 25.95 12.35 -29.98
C THR A 236 25.47 12.50 -31.41
N ILE A 237 24.52 13.39 -31.65
CA ILE A 237 24.17 13.84 -32.98
C ILE A 237 25.28 14.84 -33.40
N SER A 238 26.26 14.36 -34.15
CA SER A 238 27.24 15.21 -34.83
C SER A 238 26.51 16.05 -35.87
N GLN A 239 26.55 17.37 -35.69
CA GLN A 239 26.10 18.32 -36.72
C GLN A 239 27.03 18.22 -37.95
N PRO A 240 26.49 18.19 -39.19
CA PRO A 240 27.33 18.27 -40.38
C PRO A 240 27.95 19.68 -40.51
N ALA A 241 29.25 19.69 -40.72
CA ALA A 241 30.03 20.91 -41.00
C ALA A 241 29.49 21.64 -42.24
N LYS A 242 29.21 22.95 -42.11
CA LYS A 242 28.99 23.82 -43.24
C LYS A 242 30.30 23.92 -44.03
N LYS A 243 30.32 23.57 -45.32
CA LYS A 243 31.41 23.89 -46.25
C LYS A 243 31.28 25.34 -46.73
N PRO A 244 32.41 25.95 -47.05
CA PRO A 244 32.50 27.35 -47.44
C PRO A 244 31.84 27.69 -48.78
#